data_b608f4718616a638207d39146b51b70f
#
_entry.id   b608f4718616a638207d39146b51b70f
#
_cell.length_a   1.000
_cell.length_b   1.000
_cell.length_c   1.000
_cell.angle_alpha   90.00
_cell.angle_beta   90.00
_cell.angle_gamma   90.00
#
_symmetry.space_group_name_H-M   'P 1'
#
loop_
_entity.id
_entity.type
_entity.pdbx_description
1 polymer ?
#
loop_
_entity_poly.entity_id
_entity_poly.type
_entity_poly.pdbx_seq_one_letter_code
_entity_poly.pdbx_strand_id
1 'polypeptide(L)'
;MTPRLRVCHALVVALCATLLSVLTACTVCAEQILDETTSPDRTWTTRTTVRNCGNLATPTTNVYLQRADTRVRFGEIVVLVRHTHPVKIVWTGRTQIHVECPGCGDDVRIARPSAHGISIAVGR
;
A
#
# COMPACT_ATOMS: atom_id res chain seq x y z
N MET A 1 31.74 -13.93 43.58
CA MET A 1 31.18 -14.38 42.30
C MET A 1 32.13 -15.35 41.63
N THR A 2 31.69 -16.55 41.38
CA THR A 2 32.50 -17.58 40.73
C THR A 2 32.65 -17.24 39.24
N PRO A 3 33.79 -17.55 38.57
CA PRO A 3 34.02 -17.24 37.16
C PRO A 3 32.97 -17.84 36.22
N ARG A 4 32.34 -18.95 36.61
CA ARG A 4 31.27 -19.60 35.84
C ARG A 4 29.99 -18.75 35.73
N LEU A 5 29.67 -17.97 36.75
CA LEU A 5 28.50 -17.12 36.76
C LEU A 5 28.67 -15.91 35.79
N ARG A 6 29.89 -15.39 35.70
CA ARG A 6 30.21 -14.28 34.78
C ARG A 6 30.16 -14.70 33.30
N VAL A 7 30.57 -15.93 32.99
CA VAL A 7 30.53 -16.49 31.65
C VAL A 7 29.08 -16.71 31.20
N CYS A 8 28.21 -17.24 32.09
CA CYS A 8 26.80 -17.42 31.79
C CYS A 8 26.08 -16.07 31.52
N HIS A 9 26.38 -15.04 32.32
CA HIS A 9 25.79 -13.69 32.07
C HIS A 9 26.26 -13.09 30.75
N ALA A 10 27.54 -13.21 30.42
CA ALA A 10 28.06 -12.73 29.15
C ALA A 10 27.43 -13.41 27.93
N LEU A 11 27.23 -14.74 28.00
CA LEU A 11 26.57 -15.51 26.96
C LEU A 11 25.09 -15.15 26.79
N VAL A 12 24.35 -14.94 27.87
CA VAL A 12 22.94 -14.52 27.82
C VAL A 12 22.80 -13.13 27.22
N VAL A 13 23.66 -12.18 27.62
CA VAL A 13 23.64 -10.82 27.06
C VAL A 13 23.97 -10.82 25.56
N ALA A 14 24.97 -11.60 25.15
CA ALA A 14 25.32 -11.74 23.75
C ALA A 14 24.18 -12.36 22.90
N LEU A 15 23.50 -13.37 23.44
CA LEU A 15 22.36 -14.02 22.80
C LEU A 15 21.16 -13.08 22.69
N CYS A 16 20.87 -12.31 23.73
CA CYS A 16 19.80 -11.28 23.67
C CYS A 16 20.12 -10.18 22.67
N ALA A 17 21.36 -9.72 22.58
CA ALA A 17 21.76 -8.69 21.61
C ALA A 17 21.64 -9.16 20.16
N THR A 18 21.95 -10.44 19.87
CA THR A 18 21.78 -11.01 18.52
C THR A 18 20.29 -11.22 18.18
N LEU A 19 19.45 -11.61 19.12
CA LEU A 19 17.99 -11.74 18.94
C LEU A 19 17.33 -10.37 18.68
N LEU A 20 17.74 -9.32 19.37
CA LEU A 20 17.24 -7.95 19.12
C LEU A 20 17.63 -7.44 17.73
N SER A 21 18.81 -7.79 17.20
CA SER A 21 19.25 -7.39 15.87
C SER A 21 18.43 -8.03 14.75
N VAL A 22 17.90 -9.22 14.94
CA VAL A 22 17.04 -9.92 13.96
C VAL A 22 15.64 -9.32 13.92
N LEU A 23 15.15 -8.77 15.02
CA LEU A 23 13.83 -8.15 15.11
C LEU A 23 13.73 -6.80 14.38
N THR A 24 14.86 -6.13 14.12
CA THR A 24 14.89 -4.86 13.38
C THR A 24 14.90 -5.04 11.86
N ALA A 25 15.00 -6.27 11.34
CA ALA A 25 14.99 -6.59 9.92
C ALA A 25 13.57 -6.68 9.30
N CYS A 26 12.50 -6.37 10.04
CA CYS A 26 11.17 -6.23 9.47
C CYS A 26 11.12 -5.00 8.59
N THR A 27 11.14 -5.20 7.28
CA THR A 27 11.00 -4.14 6.27
C THR A 27 9.59 -3.55 6.39
N VAL A 28 9.48 -2.41 7.05
CA VAL A 28 8.21 -1.67 7.12
C VAL A 28 8.00 -1.00 5.77
N CYS A 29 6.94 -1.40 5.07
CA CYS A 29 6.53 -0.72 3.84
C CYS A 29 5.99 0.67 4.19
N ALA A 30 6.49 1.70 3.52
CA ALA A 30 5.93 3.04 3.57
C ALA A 30 4.86 3.18 2.49
N GLU A 31 3.71 3.75 2.85
CA GLU A 31 2.63 4.04 1.91
C GLU A 31 2.24 5.51 2.01
N GLN A 32 2.37 6.21 0.90
CA GLN A 32 2.08 7.63 0.78
C GLN A 32 0.83 7.84 -0.05
N ILE A 33 -0.14 8.58 0.49
CA ILE A 33 -1.31 9.02 -0.25
C ILE A 33 -0.90 10.17 -1.17
N LEU A 34 -1.16 10.01 -2.46
CA LEU A 34 -0.88 11.03 -3.48
C LEU A 34 -2.11 11.85 -3.80
N ASP A 35 -3.28 11.22 -3.85
CA ASP A 35 -4.53 11.85 -4.21
C ASP A 35 -5.72 11.13 -3.56
N GLU A 36 -6.79 11.87 -3.35
CA GLU A 36 -8.06 11.36 -2.85
C GLU A 36 -9.21 12.08 -3.55
N THR A 37 -10.14 11.30 -4.10
CA THR A 37 -11.35 11.84 -4.71
C THR A 37 -12.59 11.13 -4.20
N THR A 38 -13.69 11.85 -4.11
CA THR A 38 -14.97 11.35 -3.60
C THR A 38 -16.02 11.34 -4.71
N SER A 39 -16.87 10.32 -4.71
CA SER A 39 -18.01 10.21 -5.65
C SER A 39 -18.94 11.43 -5.52
N PRO A 40 -19.69 11.78 -6.58
CA PRO A 40 -20.62 12.91 -6.57
C PRO A 40 -21.66 12.86 -5.45
N ASP A 41 -22.10 11.66 -5.06
CA ASP A 41 -23.05 11.45 -3.96
C ASP A 41 -22.41 11.31 -2.58
N ARG A 42 -21.05 11.46 -2.51
CA ARG A 42 -20.23 11.34 -1.30
C ARG A 42 -20.32 9.99 -0.58
N THR A 43 -20.72 8.94 -1.28
CA THR A 43 -20.83 7.58 -0.71
C THR A 43 -19.51 6.86 -0.73
N TRP A 44 -18.70 7.08 -1.77
CA TRP A 44 -17.43 6.38 -2.02
C TRP A 44 -16.27 7.35 -2.15
N THR A 45 -15.10 6.88 -1.74
CA THR A 45 -13.83 7.60 -1.88
C THR A 45 -12.81 6.67 -2.53
N THR A 46 -12.05 7.23 -3.47
CA THR A 46 -10.84 6.59 -4.01
C THR A 46 -9.60 7.26 -3.46
N ARG A 47 -8.59 6.46 -3.15
CA ARG A 47 -7.25 6.94 -2.78
C ARG A 47 -6.21 6.35 -3.71
N THR A 48 -5.38 7.20 -4.27
CA THR A 48 -4.19 6.81 -5.01
C THR A 48 -2.99 6.91 -4.09
N THR A 49 -2.21 5.82 -4.00
CA THR A 49 -1.04 5.75 -3.14
C THR A 49 0.17 5.23 -3.89
N VAL A 50 1.35 5.54 -3.38
CA VAL A 50 2.59 4.83 -3.70
C VAL A 50 3.02 4.06 -2.47
N ARG A 51 3.23 2.76 -2.65
CA ARG A 51 3.78 1.87 -1.63
C ARG A 51 5.21 1.51 -1.96
N ASN A 52 6.11 1.76 -1.01
CA ASN A 52 7.53 1.44 -1.12
C ASN A 52 7.95 0.57 0.06
N CYS A 53 8.49 -0.61 -0.23
CA CYS A 53 8.95 -1.59 0.76
C CYS A 53 10.47 -1.68 0.86
N GLY A 54 11.20 -0.65 0.45
CA GLY A 54 12.66 -0.57 0.51
C GLY A 54 13.35 -0.82 -0.83
N ASN A 55 14.69 -0.77 -0.82
CA ASN A 55 15.50 -0.75 -2.04
C ASN A 55 15.47 -2.03 -2.87
N LEU A 56 15.07 -3.16 -2.28
CA LEU A 56 15.03 -4.47 -2.96
C LEU A 56 13.64 -4.80 -3.51
N ALA A 57 12.62 -3.99 -3.23
CA ALA A 57 11.26 -4.19 -3.68
C ALA A 57 10.88 -3.15 -4.73
N THR A 58 10.19 -3.59 -5.78
CA THR A 58 9.59 -2.67 -6.76
C THR A 58 8.47 -1.87 -6.09
N PRO A 59 8.48 -0.53 -6.14
CA PRO A 59 7.36 0.25 -5.64
C PRO A 59 6.10 -0.04 -6.46
N THR A 60 4.94 0.20 -5.87
CA THR A 60 3.64 0.05 -6.54
C THR A 60 2.81 1.29 -6.37
N THR A 61 2.06 1.61 -7.41
CA THR A 61 0.99 2.61 -7.36
C THR A 61 -0.34 1.87 -7.21
N ASN A 62 -1.08 2.21 -6.17
CA ASN A 62 -2.32 1.52 -5.83
C ASN A 62 -3.49 2.50 -5.86
N VAL A 63 -4.63 2.03 -6.35
CA VAL A 63 -5.90 2.73 -6.23
C VAL A 63 -6.81 1.91 -5.30
N TYR A 64 -7.21 2.53 -4.21
CA TYR A 64 -8.14 1.97 -3.24
C TYR A 64 -9.53 2.55 -3.43
N LEU A 65 -10.54 1.71 -3.29
CA LEU A 65 -11.94 2.10 -3.21
C LEU A 65 -12.47 1.78 -1.80
N GLN A 66 -13.11 2.73 -1.18
CA GLN A 66 -13.68 2.56 0.16
C GLN A 66 -14.93 3.40 0.34
N ARG A 67 -15.72 3.05 1.36
CA ARG A 67 -16.83 3.90 1.81
C ARG A 67 -16.28 5.22 2.35
N ALA A 68 -16.93 6.32 2.02
CA ALA A 68 -16.49 7.65 2.48
C ALA A 68 -16.65 7.83 4.00
N ASP A 69 -17.56 7.09 4.63
CA ASP A 69 -17.85 7.10 6.07
C ASP A 69 -16.99 6.13 6.90
N THR A 70 -16.09 5.38 6.26
CA THR A 70 -15.24 4.42 6.95
C THR A 70 -14.08 5.10 7.68
N ARG A 71 -13.66 4.51 8.80
CA ARG A 71 -12.44 4.88 9.53
C ARG A 71 -11.20 4.10 9.06
N VAL A 72 -11.38 3.13 8.17
CA VAL A 72 -10.29 2.36 7.59
C VAL A 72 -9.45 3.27 6.71
N ARG A 73 -8.14 3.24 6.91
CA ARG A 73 -7.21 4.10 6.16
C ARG A 73 -7.15 3.73 4.68
N PHE A 74 -7.19 2.44 4.38
CA PHE A 74 -7.16 1.90 3.03
C PHE A 74 -8.29 0.88 2.87
N GLY A 75 -9.02 1.00 1.77
CA GLY A 75 -10.09 0.09 1.42
C GLY A 75 -9.61 -1.08 0.57
N GLU A 76 -10.40 -1.45 -0.42
CA GLU A 76 -10.08 -2.52 -1.37
C GLU A 76 -9.22 -1.98 -2.52
N ILE A 77 -8.14 -2.70 -2.87
CA ILE A 77 -7.34 -2.37 -4.04
C ILE A 77 -8.13 -2.76 -5.30
N VAL A 78 -8.43 -1.77 -6.12
CA VAL A 78 -9.14 -1.97 -7.40
C VAL A 78 -8.21 -1.85 -8.61
N VAL A 79 -7.12 -1.08 -8.48
CA VAL A 79 -6.04 -1.02 -9.48
C VAL A 79 -4.71 -1.09 -8.76
N LEU A 80 -3.81 -1.90 -9.29
CA LEU A 80 -2.42 -2.00 -8.85
C LEU A 80 -1.50 -1.94 -10.07
N VAL A 81 -0.56 -1.02 -10.03
CA VAL A 81 0.43 -0.80 -11.07
C VAL A 81 1.82 -0.95 -10.48
N ARG A 82 2.71 -1.68 -11.16
CA ARG A 82 4.13 -1.73 -10.80
C ARG A 82 4.76 -0.37 -11.07
N HIS A 83 5.77 -0.06 -10.29
CA HIS A 83 6.48 1.23 -10.30
C HIS A 83 5.61 2.41 -9.86
N THR A 84 6.22 3.57 -9.82
CA THR A 84 5.54 4.82 -9.52
C THR A 84 5.07 5.43 -10.83
N HIS A 85 3.75 5.55 -10.98
CA HIS A 85 3.12 6.16 -12.15
C HIS A 85 2.20 7.30 -11.73
N PRO A 86 2.10 8.37 -12.52
CA PRO A 86 1.05 9.36 -12.35
C PRO A 86 -0.30 8.72 -12.72
N VAL A 87 -1.20 8.67 -11.75
CA VAL A 87 -2.56 8.14 -11.91
C VAL A 87 -3.54 9.23 -11.51
N LYS A 88 -4.52 9.46 -12.36
CA LYS A 88 -5.63 10.39 -12.11
C LYS A 88 -6.94 9.63 -12.07
N ILE A 89 -7.74 9.89 -11.06
CA ILE A 89 -9.06 9.30 -10.90
C ILE A 89 -10.12 10.33 -11.24
N VAL A 90 -11.04 9.95 -12.11
CA VAL A 90 -12.19 10.78 -12.50
C VAL A 90 -13.47 10.01 -12.24
N TRP A 91 -14.31 10.53 -11.36
CA TRP A 91 -15.68 10.05 -11.21
C TRP A 91 -16.53 10.58 -12.36
N THR A 92 -16.98 9.68 -13.24
CA THR A 92 -17.86 10.04 -14.36
C THR A 92 -19.35 9.92 -14.03
N GLY A 93 -19.64 9.44 -12.84
CA GLY A 93 -20.98 9.27 -12.29
C GLY A 93 -20.92 8.78 -10.85
N ARG A 94 -22.06 8.55 -10.23
CA ARG A 94 -22.13 8.03 -8.85
C ARG A 94 -21.54 6.62 -8.69
N THR A 95 -21.56 5.84 -9.77
CA THR A 95 -21.16 4.44 -9.80
C THR A 95 -20.16 4.14 -10.92
N GLN A 96 -19.46 5.15 -11.42
CA GLN A 96 -18.51 5.00 -12.51
C GLN A 96 -17.23 5.77 -12.23
N ILE A 97 -16.10 5.08 -12.37
CA ILE A 97 -14.76 5.65 -12.23
C ILE A 97 -13.98 5.42 -13.52
N HIS A 98 -13.29 6.44 -13.96
CA HIS A 98 -12.25 6.34 -14.99
C HIS A 98 -10.89 6.57 -14.34
N VAL A 99 -9.99 5.60 -14.52
CA VAL A 99 -8.60 5.65 -14.04
C VAL A 99 -7.71 5.98 -15.22
N GLU A 100 -7.17 7.19 -15.25
CA GLU A 100 -6.24 7.63 -16.29
C GLU A 100 -4.81 7.30 -15.86
N CYS A 101 -4.15 6.45 -16.62
CA CYS A 101 -2.75 6.09 -16.41
C CYS A 101 -2.02 5.90 -17.76
N PRO A 102 -1.71 6.98 -18.47
CA PRO A 102 -1.18 6.90 -19.84
C PRO A 102 0.20 6.24 -19.95
N GLY A 103 0.94 6.17 -18.83
CA GLY A 103 2.25 5.52 -18.78
C GLY A 103 2.26 4.12 -18.21
N CYS A 104 1.10 3.58 -17.81
CA CYS A 104 1.05 2.31 -17.09
C CYS A 104 1.31 1.08 -17.95
N GLY A 105 0.79 1.04 -19.18
CA GLY A 105 1.03 -0.06 -20.12
C GLY A 105 0.95 -1.45 -19.49
N ASP A 106 2.01 -2.23 -19.65
CA ASP A 106 2.13 -3.58 -19.12
C ASP A 106 2.45 -3.64 -17.62
N ASP A 107 2.61 -2.51 -16.96
CA ASP A 107 2.84 -2.46 -15.51
C ASP A 107 1.56 -2.68 -14.69
N VAL A 108 0.40 -2.61 -15.31
CA VAL A 108 -0.89 -2.90 -14.65
C VAL A 108 -0.96 -4.38 -14.26
N ARG A 109 -1.09 -4.66 -12.96
CA ARG A 109 -1.16 -6.01 -12.40
C ARG A 109 -2.56 -6.39 -11.95
N ILE A 110 -3.30 -5.43 -11.41
CA ILE A 110 -4.69 -5.57 -11.01
C ILE A 110 -5.46 -4.43 -11.68
N ALA A 111 -6.52 -4.77 -12.39
CA ALA A 111 -7.49 -3.83 -12.90
C ALA A 111 -8.86 -4.51 -12.80
N ARG A 112 -9.57 -4.22 -11.72
CA ARG A 112 -10.91 -4.77 -11.50
C ARG A 112 -11.91 -3.99 -12.36
N PRO A 113 -12.75 -4.65 -13.18
CA PRO A 113 -13.74 -3.96 -14.00
C PRO A 113 -14.88 -3.38 -13.15
N SER A 114 -15.08 -3.91 -11.94
CA SER A 114 -16.06 -3.41 -10.98
C SER A 114 -15.74 -3.85 -9.56
N ALA A 115 -16.21 -3.07 -8.59
CA ALA A 115 -16.19 -3.40 -7.17
C ALA A 115 -17.36 -2.70 -6.48
N HIS A 116 -18.09 -3.40 -5.62
CA HIS A 116 -19.22 -2.85 -4.85
C HIS A 116 -20.28 -2.12 -5.70
N GLY A 117 -20.53 -2.58 -6.93
CA GLY A 117 -21.46 -1.92 -7.86
C GLY A 117 -20.88 -0.68 -8.56
N ILE A 118 -19.60 -0.36 -8.35
CA ILE A 118 -18.89 0.70 -9.05
C ILE A 118 -18.18 0.11 -10.26
N SER A 119 -18.46 0.65 -11.45
CA SER A 119 -17.74 0.30 -12.68
C SER A 119 -16.42 1.05 -12.78
N ILE A 120 -15.35 0.34 -13.15
CA ILE A 120 -13.98 0.87 -13.17
C ILE A 120 -13.39 0.65 -14.56
N ALA A 121 -13.09 1.73 -15.26
CA ALA A 121 -12.38 1.70 -16.54
C ALA A 121 -10.98 2.25 -16.37
N VAL A 122 -9.98 1.51 -16.86
CA VAL A 122 -8.57 1.94 -16.84
C VAL A 122 -8.15 2.34 -18.25
N GLY A 123 -7.84 3.62 -18.44
CA GLY A 123 -7.21 4.15 -19.66
C GLY A 123 -5.69 4.00 -19.57
N ARG A 124 -5.10 3.35 -20.57
CA ARG A 124 -3.66 3.08 -20.66
C ARG A 124 -3.01 4.01 -21.67
#